data_ccde752f9dbd69e867780f4926d842ea
#
_entry.id   ccde752f9dbd69e867780f4926d842ea
#
_cell.length_a   1.000
_cell.length_b   1.000
_cell.length_c   1.000
_cell.angle_alpha   90.00
_cell.angle_beta   90.00
_cell.angle_gamma   90.00
#
_symmetry.space_group_name_H-M   'P 1'
#
loop_
_entity.id
_entity.type
_entity.pdbx_description
1 polymer ?
#
loop_
_entity_poly.entity_id
_entity_poly.type
_entity_poly.pdbx_seq_one_letter_code
_entity_poly.pdbx_strand_id
1 'polypeptide(L)'
;AIQSPPARFLQWRATFNRSASPSAQLTSVTAAYLPRNTRPVVSSLTVHPPGVVFQRPFSSVDGAIAGLDHATADARRPPGDTPPSPTPGRRMYQKGLQTFVWKAEDADGDRLLYAVQYRREGESAWRDLRNNLTDPLFVWDTTSVADGRYLVRIRATDSPTNSAERVLVGERESDPFEIDNTPPQLTVESSRQGNSLRLTVRVRDTQSPVQKLEYSAAG
;
A
#
# COMPACT_ATOMS: atom_id res chain seq x y z
N ALA A 1 41.10 -6.75 -13.42
CA ALA A 1 39.66 -7.03 -13.27
C ALA A 1 39.43 -8.53 -13.49
N ILE A 2 38.65 -9.15 -12.62
CA ILE A 2 38.28 -10.57 -12.77
C ILE A 2 37.23 -10.65 -13.86
N GLN A 3 37.53 -11.37 -14.93
CA GLN A 3 36.61 -11.64 -16.05
C GLN A 3 35.98 -13.03 -15.89
N SER A 4 35.30 -13.28 -14.79
CA SER A 4 34.60 -14.54 -14.61
C SER A 4 33.09 -14.36 -14.88
N PRO A 5 32.44 -15.38 -15.51
CA PRO A 5 30.99 -15.34 -15.66
C PRO A 5 30.28 -15.29 -14.29
N PRO A 6 29.02 -14.86 -14.22
CA PRO A 6 28.25 -14.92 -12.99
C PRO A 6 28.28 -16.33 -12.41
N ALA A 7 28.67 -16.47 -11.14
CA ALA A 7 28.81 -17.76 -10.49
C ALA A 7 28.31 -17.69 -9.04
N ARG A 8 27.79 -18.81 -8.52
CA ARG A 8 27.29 -18.96 -7.16
C ARG A 8 28.41 -19.01 -6.12
N PHE A 9 29.60 -19.42 -6.53
CA PHE A 9 30.76 -19.59 -5.66
C PHE A 9 31.98 -18.93 -6.24
N LEU A 10 32.81 -18.34 -5.41
CA LEU A 10 34.11 -17.80 -5.76
C LEU A 10 35.19 -18.67 -5.11
N GLN A 11 36.17 -19.10 -5.93
CA GLN A 11 37.37 -19.79 -5.44
C GLN A 11 38.58 -19.01 -5.91
N TRP A 12 39.53 -18.81 -5.02
CA TRP A 12 40.82 -18.22 -5.35
C TRP A 12 41.97 -19.16 -4.96
N ARG A 13 43.11 -19.02 -5.64
CA ARG A 13 44.35 -19.78 -5.36
C ARG A 13 45.53 -18.83 -5.40
N ALA A 14 46.37 -18.90 -4.39
CA ALA A 14 47.68 -18.27 -4.40
C ALA A 14 48.77 -19.35 -4.45
N THR A 15 49.78 -19.15 -5.28
CA THR A 15 50.93 -20.02 -5.37
C THR A 15 52.19 -19.23 -5.02
N PHE A 16 52.90 -19.67 -4.00
CA PHE A 16 54.13 -19.06 -3.56
C PHE A 16 55.30 -19.92 -4.06
N ASN A 17 56.19 -19.32 -4.84
CA ASN A 17 57.44 -19.95 -5.24
C ASN A 17 58.51 -19.59 -4.21
N ARG A 18 59.24 -20.56 -3.71
CA ARG A 18 60.32 -20.35 -2.77
C ARG A 18 61.50 -19.69 -3.51
N SER A 19 61.74 -18.41 -3.25
CA SER A 19 62.98 -17.72 -3.61
C SER A 19 63.74 -17.38 -2.35
N ALA A 20 65.05 -17.20 -2.46
CA ALA A 20 65.88 -16.87 -1.33
C ALA A 20 65.52 -15.50 -0.77
N SER A 21 64.98 -15.43 0.41
CA SER A 21 64.65 -14.32 1.30
C SER A 21 64.42 -12.93 0.66
N PRO A 22 63.38 -12.18 1.01
CA PRO A 22 62.39 -12.51 2.05
C PRO A 22 61.25 -13.39 1.56
N SER A 23 60.67 -14.19 2.46
CA SER A 23 59.52 -15.04 2.14
C SER A 23 58.28 -14.21 1.77
N ALA A 24 57.62 -14.56 0.69
CA ALA A 24 56.37 -13.93 0.29
C ALA A 24 55.26 -14.16 1.34
N GLN A 25 54.56 -13.11 1.72
CA GLN A 25 53.49 -13.18 2.69
C GLN A 25 52.20 -12.62 2.09
N LEU A 26 51.11 -13.36 2.18
CA LEU A 26 49.77 -12.89 1.83
C LEU A 26 49.05 -12.47 3.09
N THR A 27 48.74 -11.19 3.22
CA THR A 27 48.05 -10.61 4.42
C THR A 27 46.54 -10.54 4.27
N SER A 28 46.02 -10.34 3.07
CA SER A 28 44.58 -10.28 2.86
C SER A 28 44.22 -10.59 1.40
N VAL A 29 43.00 -11.06 1.19
CA VAL A 29 42.35 -11.18 -0.11
C VAL A 29 40.98 -10.54 0.00
N THR A 30 40.69 -9.54 -0.82
CA THR A 30 39.42 -8.87 -0.89
C THR A 30 38.76 -9.16 -2.24
N ALA A 31 37.58 -9.73 -2.22
CA ALA A 31 36.74 -9.94 -3.40
C ALA A 31 35.49 -9.07 -3.33
N ALA A 32 35.36 -8.11 -4.24
CA ALA A 32 34.10 -7.38 -4.40
C ALA A 32 33.16 -8.21 -5.31
N TYR A 33 31.97 -8.41 -4.87
CA TYR A 33 30.94 -9.10 -5.65
C TYR A 33 29.65 -8.30 -5.67
N LEU A 34 28.87 -8.47 -6.74
CA LEU A 34 27.58 -7.84 -6.89
C LEU A 34 26.51 -8.94 -6.79
N PRO A 35 25.71 -8.96 -5.72
CA PRO A 35 24.65 -9.96 -5.58
C PRO A 35 23.65 -9.85 -6.74
N ARG A 36 23.01 -10.97 -7.07
CA ARG A 36 21.90 -10.97 -8.03
C ARG A 36 20.71 -10.32 -7.35
N ASN A 37 20.16 -9.27 -7.99
CA ASN A 37 18.94 -8.65 -7.51
C ASN A 37 17.75 -9.59 -7.64
N THR A 38 16.92 -9.67 -6.60
CA THR A 38 15.69 -10.46 -6.52
C THR A 38 14.48 -9.54 -6.57
N ARG A 39 13.43 -9.99 -7.24
CA ARG A 39 12.20 -9.19 -7.39
C ARG A 39 11.48 -9.07 -6.05
N PRO A 40 11.06 -7.86 -5.63
CA PRO A 40 10.18 -7.67 -4.49
C PRO A 40 8.88 -8.44 -4.62
N VAL A 41 8.34 -8.91 -3.51
CA VAL A 41 7.07 -9.65 -3.47
C VAL A 41 6.07 -8.91 -2.61
N VAL A 42 4.93 -8.53 -3.19
CA VAL A 42 3.78 -8.03 -2.43
C VAL A 42 2.98 -9.25 -1.95
N SER A 43 3.18 -9.65 -0.71
CA SER A 43 2.63 -10.88 -0.13
C SER A 43 1.15 -10.78 0.21
N SER A 44 0.67 -9.59 0.60
CA SER A 44 -0.74 -9.35 0.89
C SER A 44 -1.16 -7.94 0.48
N LEU A 45 -2.45 -7.79 0.15
CA LEU A 45 -3.11 -6.52 -0.08
C LEU A 45 -4.52 -6.62 0.53
N THR A 46 -4.80 -5.73 1.47
CA THR A 46 -6.09 -5.64 2.17
C THR A 46 -6.79 -4.36 1.78
N VAL A 47 -7.98 -4.49 1.23
CA VAL A 47 -8.93 -3.38 1.03
C VAL A 47 -9.85 -3.35 2.25
N HIS A 48 -9.75 -2.30 3.05
CA HIS A 48 -10.61 -2.16 4.23
C HIS A 48 -12.04 -1.79 3.82
N PRO A 49 -13.05 -2.07 4.68
CA PRO A 49 -14.41 -1.61 4.43
C PRO A 49 -14.47 -0.09 4.21
N PRO A 50 -15.41 0.42 3.39
CA PRO A 50 -15.56 1.85 3.13
C PRO A 50 -15.65 2.67 4.43
N GLY A 51 -14.94 3.80 4.46
CA GLY A 51 -14.90 4.69 5.61
C GLY A 51 -14.00 4.25 6.76
N VAL A 52 -13.43 3.06 6.74
CA VAL A 52 -12.49 2.61 7.77
C VAL A 52 -11.14 3.26 7.54
N VAL A 53 -10.69 4.03 8.52
CA VAL A 53 -9.38 4.69 8.54
C VAL A 53 -8.68 4.46 9.87
N PHE A 54 -7.36 4.69 9.91
CA PHE A 54 -6.55 4.52 11.10
C PHE A 54 -5.93 5.85 11.51
N GLN A 55 -5.98 6.15 12.80
CA GLN A 55 -5.29 7.30 13.35
C GLN A 55 -3.78 7.12 13.20
N ARG A 56 -3.07 8.20 12.89
CA ARG A 56 -1.60 8.19 12.85
C ARG A 56 -1.07 8.02 14.28
N PRO A 57 -0.27 6.98 14.56
CA PRO A 57 0.36 6.83 15.87
C PRO A 57 1.29 8.03 16.16
N PHE A 58 1.30 8.46 17.42
CA PHE A 58 2.20 9.53 17.91
C PHE A 58 2.09 10.88 17.18
N SER A 59 0.95 11.16 16.55
CA SER A 59 0.69 12.49 15.98
C SER A 59 0.34 13.48 17.08
N SER A 60 0.94 14.67 17.04
CA SER A 60 0.56 15.80 17.89
C SER A 60 -0.77 16.45 17.48
N VAL A 61 -1.30 16.05 16.32
CA VAL A 61 -2.60 16.51 15.80
C VAL A 61 -3.63 15.43 16.07
N ASP A 62 -4.62 15.77 16.91
CA ASP A 62 -5.74 14.87 17.18
C ASP A 62 -6.53 14.61 15.88
N GLY A 63 -6.76 13.34 15.57
CA GLY A 63 -7.49 12.93 14.38
C GLY A 63 -6.69 12.82 13.09
N ALA A 64 -5.35 12.97 13.11
CA ALA A 64 -4.53 12.75 11.92
C ALA A 64 -4.67 11.30 11.40
N ILE A 65 -5.04 11.16 10.13
CA ILE A 65 -5.24 9.87 9.47
C ILE A 65 -3.92 9.38 8.88
N ALA A 66 -3.57 8.14 9.20
CA ALA A 66 -2.41 7.50 8.60
C ALA A 66 -2.66 7.26 7.10
N GLY A 67 -1.70 7.64 6.26
CA GLY A 67 -1.77 7.38 4.82
C GLY A 67 -2.58 8.39 3.99
N LEU A 68 -3.20 9.40 4.60
CA LEU A 68 -3.94 10.45 3.88
C LEU A 68 -3.03 11.58 3.40
N ASP A 69 -2.03 11.97 4.21
CA ASP A 69 -1.08 13.05 3.91
C ASP A 69 0.36 12.53 3.93
N HIS A 70 0.92 12.23 2.76
CA HIS A 70 2.30 11.79 2.63
C HIS A 70 3.30 12.92 2.31
N ALA A 71 2.82 14.10 1.94
CA ALA A 71 3.67 15.18 1.43
C ALA A 71 4.62 15.81 2.48
N THR A 72 4.40 15.57 3.77
CA THR A 72 5.18 16.23 4.85
C THR A 72 6.04 15.30 5.70
N ALA A 73 5.88 13.98 5.59
CA ALA A 73 6.60 13.01 6.42
C ALA A 73 8.01 12.67 5.91
N ASP A 74 8.20 12.68 4.58
CA ASP A 74 9.46 12.24 3.97
C ASP A 74 10.63 13.24 4.12
N ALA A 75 10.35 14.52 4.39
CA ALA A 75 11.40 15.55 4.45
C ALA A 75 12.26 15.51 5.73
N ARG A 76 11.95 14.67 6.72
CA ARG A 76 12.62 14.69 8.04
C ARG A 76 13.18 13.35 8.50
N ARG A 77 13.17 12.29 7.69
CA ARG A 77 13.66 10.99 8.14
C ARG A 77 15.15 10.83 7.84
N PRO A 78 16.00 10.51 8.82
CA PRO A 78 17.41 10.20 8.59
C PRO A 78 17.57 8.96 7.70
N PRO A 79 18.56 8.91 6.81
CA PRO A 79 18.85 7.72 6.03
C PRO A 79 19.33 6.59 6.95
N GLY A 80 18.63 5.46 6.96
CA GLY A 80 19.03 4.26 7.72
C GLY A 80 17.95 3.62 8.60
N ASP A 81 16.86 4.32 8.90
CA ASP A 81 15.76 3.72 9.68
C ASP A 81 14.83 2.89 8.78
N THR A 82 14.83 1.59 9.02
CA THR A 82 13.79 0.71 8.48
C THR A 82 12.43 1.20 8.99
N PRO A 83 11.44 1.45 8.12
CA PRO A 83 10.12 1.83 8.57
C PRO A 83 9.59 0.77 9.52
N PRO A 84 9.15 1.12 10.74
CA PRO A 84 8.40 0.17 11.56
C PRO A 84 7.19 -0.26 10.73
N SER A 85 6.94 -1.57 10.68
CA SER A 85 5.67 -2.06 10.15
C SER A 85 4.56 -1.21 10.77
N PRO A 86 3.70 -0.56 9.98
CA PRO A 86 2.70 0.32 10.55
C PRO A 86 1.80 -0.52 11.42
N THR A 87 1.97 -0.42 12.73
CA THR A 87 0.95 -0.88 13.65
C THR A 87 -0.23 0.05 13.42
N PRO A 88 -1.36 -0.44 12.91
CA PRO A 88 -2.52 0.40 12.69
C PRO A 88 -2.87 1.09 14.01
N GLY A 89 -2.95 2.41 14.00
CA GLY A 89 -3.42 3.16 15.13
C GLY A 89 -4.90 2.88 15.42
N ARG A 90 -5.53 3.70 16.27
CA ARG A 90 -6.95 3.56 16.58
C ARG A 90 -7.78 3.59 15.28
N ARG A 91 -8.63 2.59 15.12
CA ARG A 91 -9.59 2.53 14.02
C ARG A 91 -10.66 3.61 14.20
N MET A 92 -10.92 4.38 13.13
CA MET A 92 -11.92 5.43 13.07
C MET A 92 -12.79 5.21 11.83
N TYR A 93 -13.89 5.95 11.75
CA TYR A 93 -14.76 5.97 10.58
C TYR A 93 -14.81 7.37 9.98
N GLN A 94 -14.53 7.49 8.69
CA GLN A 94 -14.70 8.72 7.92
C GLN A 94 -15.27 8.40 6.54
N LYS A 95 -16.49 8.88 6.28
CA LYS A 95 -17.20 8.67 5.03
C LYS A 95 -16.37 9.17 3.83
N GLY A 96 -16.42 8.43 2.72
CA GLY A 96 -15.77 8.79 1.47
C GLY A 96 -14.28 8.41 1.38
N LEU A 97 -13.73 7.81 2.45
CA LEU A 97 -12.35 7.34 2.45
C LEU A 97 -12.27 5.83 2.28
N GLN A 98 -11.30 5.39 1.48
CA GLN A 98 -10.98 3.99 1.24
C GLN A 98 -9.54 3.71 1.64
N THR A 99 -9.31 2.77 2.54
CA THR A 99 -7.98 2.43 3.05
C THR A 99 -7.46 1.13 2.44
N PHE A 100 -6.21 1.16 2.01
CA PHE A 100 -5.44 0.02 1.51
C PHE A 100 -4.23 -0.21 2.42
N VAL A 101 -4.00 -1.47 2.79
CA VAL A 101 -2.83 -1.89 3.56
C VAL A 101 -2.22 -3.10 2.87
N TRP A 102 -0.90 -3.13 2.73
CA TRP A 102 -0.21 -4.25 2.10
C TRP A 102 1.01 -4.67 2.89
N LYS A 103 1.54 -5.84 2.55
CA LYS A 103 2.85 -6.30 3.00
C LYS A 103 3.68 -6.60 1.77
N ALA A 104 4.91 -6.12 1.78
CA ALA A 104 5.87 -6.42 0.74
C ALA A 104 7.24 -6.69 1.36
N GLU A 105 7.96 -7.61 0.75
CA GLU A 105 9.26 -8.06 1.20
C GLU A 105 10.21 -8.15 0.01
N ASP A 106 11.47 -7.90 0.30
CA ASP A 106 12.57 -8.11 -0.64
C ASP A 106 13.56 -9.09 -0.03
N ALA A 107 13.92 -10.15 -0.77
CA ALA A 107 14.79 -11.21 -0.28
C ALA A 107 16.25 -10.75 -0.08
N ASP A 108 16.65 -9.69 -0.77
CA ASP A 108 17.97 -9.08 -0.64
C ASP A 108 18.03 -8.01 0.45
N GLY A 109 16.87 -7.68 1.06
CA GLY A 109 16.74 -6.66 2.08
C GLY A 109 16.76 -5.25 1.53
N ASP A 110 16.44 -5.07 0.26
CA ASP A 110 16.43 -3.79 -0.40
C ASP A 110 15.30 -2.88 0.12
N ARG A 111 15.55 -1.58 0.10
CA ARG A 111 14.52 -0.58 0.43
C ARG A 111 13.50 -0.51 -0.68
N LEU A 112 12.23 -0.54 -0.30
CA LEU A 112 11.11 -0.51 -1.25
C LEU A 112 10.45 0.87 -1.29
N LEU A 113 10.03 1.26 -2.50
CA LEU A 113 9.04 2.30 -2.73
C LEU A 113 7.81 1.69 -3.37
N TYR A 114 6.67 2.30 -3.07
CA TYR A 114 5.39 1.79 -3.56
C TYR A 114 4.70 2.80 -4.46
N ALA A 115 3.98 2.27 -5.44
CA ALA A 115 3.02 3.00 -6.24
C ALA A 115 1.64 2.34 -6.11
N VAL A 116 0.62 3.16 -5.98
CA VAL A 116 -0.78 2.74 -5.92
C VAL A 116 -1.47 3.19 -7.19
N GLN A 117 -2.08 2.24 -7.89
CA GLN A 117 -2.82 2.46 -9.11
C GLN A 117 -4.21 1.88 -8.99
N TYR A 118 -5.19 2.43 -9.71
CA TYR A 118 -6.55 1.94 -9.75
C TYR A 118 -7.07 1.84 -11.18
N ARG A 119 -8.09 1.03 -11.36
CA ARG A 119 -8.91 0.99 -12.56
C ARG A 119 -10.35 0.61 -12.21
N ARG A 120 -11.28 1.03 -13.03
CA ARG A 120 -12.65 0.53 -12.95
C ARG A 120 -12.70 -0.92 -13.45
N GLU A 121 -13.55 -1.74 -12.85
CA GLU A 121 -13.76 -3.11 -13.32
C GLU A 121 -14.21 -3.10 -14.79
N GLY A 122 -13.57 -3.95 -15.61
CA GLY A 122 -13.80 -3.99 -17.06
C GLY A 122 -12.92 -3.03 -17.88
N GLU A 123 -12.25 -2.03 -17.27
CA GLU A 123 -11.24 -1.22 -17.96
C GLU A 123 -9.89 -1.94 -17.98
N SER A 124 -9.10 -1.72 -19.04
CA SER A 124 -7.73 -2.26 -19.14
C SER A 124 -6.67 -1.30 -18.64
N ALA A 125 -6.93 0.01 -18.67
CA ALA A 125 -5.96 1.04 -18.33
C ALA A 125 -5.90 1.31 -16.82
N TRP A 126 -4.70 1.27 -16.25
CA TRP A 126 -4.43 1.67 -14.88
C TRP A 126 -4.15 3.16 -14.80
N ARG A 127 -4.66 3.81 -13.76
CA ARG A 127 -4.45 5.21 -13.43
C ARG A 127 -3.68 5.33 -12.12
N ASP A 128 -2.71 6.24 -12.06
CA ASP A 128 -1.94 6.46 -10.85
C ASP A 128 -2.78 7.20 -9.81
N LEU A 129 -2.79 6.69 -8.57
CA LEU A 129 -3.27 7.39 -7.39
C LEU A 129 -2.13 8.07 -6.66
N ARG A 130 -1.05 7.32 -6.41
CA ARG A 130 0.11 7.82 -5.69
C ARG A 130 1.36 7.05 -6.06
N ASN A 131 2.48 7.76 -6.12
CA ASN A 131 3.81 7.21 -6.36
C ASN A 131 4.76 7.57 -5.22
N ASN A 132 5.86 6.82 -5.11
CA ASN A 132 6.96 7.04 -4.16
C ASN A 132 6.53 6.98 -2.69
N LEU A 133 5.59 6.09 -2.35
CA LEU A 133 5.22 5.83 -0.97
C LEU A 133 6.31 4.98 -0.30
N THR A 134 6.63 5.31 0.95
CA THR A 134 7.53 4.53 1.81
C THR A 134 6.77 3.63 2.76
N ASP A 135 5.57 4.02 3.16
CA ASP A 135 4.72 3.28 4.08
C ASP A 135 3.78 2.33 3.32
N PRO A 136 3.57 1.09 3.80
CA PRO A 136 2.70 0.12 3.16
C PRO A 136 1.22 0.34 3.51
N LEU A 137 0.79 1.58 3.51
CA LEU A 137 -0.57 2.04 3.78
C LEU A 137 -0.88 3.29 2.96
N PHE A 138 -2.07 3.33 2.36
CA PHE A 138 -2.58 4.48 1.62
C PHE A 138 -4.08 4.65 1.86
N VAL A 139 -4.52 5.89 1.99
CA VAL A 139 -5.94 6.26 2.08
C VAL A 139 -6.31 7.10 0.87
N TRP A 140 -7.31 6.63 0.15
CA TRP A 140 -7.87 7.29 -1.03
C TRP A 140 -9.14 8.03 -0.67
N ASP A 141 -9.23 9.32 -1.01
CA ASP A 141 -10.48 10.07 -1.02
C ASP A 141 -11.27 9.73 -2.28
N THR A 142 -12.33 8.96 -2.12
CA THR A 142 -13.18 8.47 -3.22
C THR A 142 -14.37 9.38 -3.51
N THR A 143 -14.55 10.49 -2.79
CA THR A 143 -15.74 11.35 -2.90
C THR A 143 -15.95 11.94 -4.29
N SER A 144 -14.88 12.12 -5.06
CA SER A 144 -14.91 12.63 -6.43
C SER A 144 -14.96 11.54 -7.51
N VAL A 145 -14.99 10.26 -7.11
CA VAL A 145 -14.97 9.13 -8.02
C VAL A 145 -16.40 8.67 -8.29
N ALA A 146 -16.70 8.32 -9.54
CA ALA A 146 -18.02 7.79 -9.90
C ALA A 146 -18.28 6.46 -9.18
N ASP A 147 -19.54 6.22 -8.80
CA ASP A 147 -19.96 4.96 -8.20
C ASP A 147 -19.68 3.77 -9.14
N GLY A 148 -19.33 2.63 -8.55
CA GLY A 148 -19.04 1.41 -9.29
C GLY A 148 -18.02 0.51 -8.64
N ARG A 149 -17.61 -0.54 -9.38
CA ARG A 149 -16.63 -1.52 -8.92
C ARG A 149 -15.24 -1.18 -9.46
N TYR A 150 -14.26 -1.26 -8.58
CA TYR A 150 -12.88 -0.88 -8.84
C TYR A 150 -11.90 -1.95 -8.36
N LEU A 151 -10.72 -1.93 -8.96
CA LEU A 151 -9.56 -2.69 -8.50
C LEU A 151 -8.43 -1.72 -8.19
N VAL A 152 -7.62 -2.07 -7.21
CA VAL A 152 -6.38 -1.37 -6.91
C VAL A 152 -5.20 -2.30 -7.15
N ARG A 153 -4.07 -1.74 -7.61
CA ARG A 153 -2.82 -2.45 -7.78
C ARG A 153 -1.72 -1.74 -7.01
N ILE A 154 -0.98 -2.50 -6.21
CA ILE A 154 0.23 -2.06 -5.54
C ILE A 154 1.42 -2.53 -6.35
N ARG A 155 2.35 -1.62 -6.64
CA ARG A 155 3.64 -1.91 -7.25
C ARG A 155 4.74 -1.57 -6.25
N ALA A 156 5.57 -2.54 -5.92
CA ALA A 156 6.74 -2.38 -5.05
C ALA A 156 7.99 -2.38 -5.92
N THR A 157 8.83 -1.37 -5.79
CA THR A 157 10.10 -1.24 -6.52
C THR A 157 11.27 -1.13 -5.55
N ASP A 158 12.38 -1.77 -5.89
CA ASP A 158 13.66 -1.74 -5.18
C ASP A 158 14.59 -0.61 -5.66
N SER A 159 14.04 0.35 -6.40
CA SER A 159 14.77 1.46 -7.03
C SER A 159 15.64 2.30 -6.08
N PRO A 160 15.34 2.46 -4.78
CA PRO A 160 16.22 3.22 -3.89
C PRO A 160 17.59 2.57 -3.64
N THR A 161 17.70 1.26 -3.83
CA THR A 161 18.93 0.49 -3.54
C THR A 161 19.64 0.06 -4.80
N ASN A 162 18.93 -0.05 -5.93
CA ASN A 162 19.44 -0.58 -7.17
C ASN A 162 19.61 0.49 -8.25
N SER A 163 20.60 0.30 -9.14
CA SER A 163 20.75 1.15 -10.33
C SER A 163 19.58 0.93 -11.31
N ALA A 164 19.28 1.93 -12.12
CA ALA A 164 18.14 1.90 -13.05
C ALA A 164 18.07 0.65 -13.95
N GLU A 165 19.25 0.09 -14.32
CA GLU A 165 19.34 -1.12 -15.15
C GLU A 165 18.99 -2.41 -14.39
N ARG A 166 18.98 -2.38 -13.08
CA ARG A 166 18.80 -3.54 -12.21
C ARG A 166 17.53 -3.50 -11.39
N VAL A 167 16.82 -2.38 -11.43
CA VAL A 167 15.55 -2.21 -10.73
C VAL A 167 14.56 -3.28 -11.14
N LEU A 168 13.94 -3.91 -10.13
CA LEU A 168 12.87 -4.87 -10.32
C LEU A 168 11.59 -4.35 -9.65
N VAL A 169 10.45 -4.81 -10.16
CA VAL A 169 9.14 -4.41 -9.67
C VAL A 169 8.29 -5.64 -9.41
N GLY A 170 7.81 -5.79 -8.18
CA GLY A 170 6.75 -6.72 -7.82
C GLY A 170 5.40 -6.02 -7.78
N GLU A 171 4.32 -6.73 -8.09
CA GLU A 171 2.99 -6.14 -8.07
C GLU A 171 1.93 -7.12 -7.57
N ARG A 172 0.83 -6.56 -7.05
CA ARG A 172 -0.35 -7.31 -6.63
C ARG A 172 -1.60 -6.49 -6.84
N GLU A 173 -2.63 -7.14 -7.39
CA GLU A 173 -3.97 -6.57 -7.56
C GLU A 173 -4.88 -7.02 -6.42
N SER A 174 -5.86 -6.18 -6.09
CA SER A 174 -6.93 -6.52 -5.14
C SER A 174 -8.04 -7.33 -5.82
N ASP A 175 -8.90 -7.93 -5.01
CA ASP A 175 -10.24 -8.27 -5.44
C ASP A 175 -11.02 -6.98 -5.77
N PRO A 176 -12.06 -7.04 -6.64
CA PRO A 176 -12.91 -5.90 -6.90
C PRO A 176 -13.61 -5.41 -5.63
N PHE A 177 -13.63 -4.10 -5.41
CA PHE A 177 -14.35 -3.46 -4.32
C PHE A 177 -15.27 -2.36 -4.84
N GLU A 178 -16.23 -1.97 -4.03
CA GLU A 178 -17.30 -1.05 -4.39
C GLU A 178 -17.03 0.36 -3.86
N ILE A 179 -17.22 1.36 -4.71
CA ILE A 179 -17.28 2.78 -4.33
C ILE A 179 -18.72 3.21 -4.52
N ASP A 180 -19.34 3.72 -3.44
CA ASP A 180 -20.70 4.20 -3.41
C ASP A 180 -20.74 5.53 -2.66
N ASN A 181 -20.88 6.61 -3.41
CA ASN A 181 -20.99 7.97 -2.90
C ASN A 181 -22.43 8.48 -2.93
N THR A 182 -23.35 7.73 -3.56
CA THR A 182 -24.74 8.12 -3.71
C THR A 182 -25.56 7.69 -2.50
N PRO A 183 -26.18 8.62 -1.76
CA PRO A 183 -27.02 8.24 -0.63
C PRO A 183 -28.31 7.57 -1.09
N PRO A 184 -28.87 6.64 -0.28
CA PRO A 184 -30.15 6.01 -0.59
C PRO A 184 -31.28 7.03 -0.70
N GLN A 185 -32.18 6.78 -1.65
CA GLN A 185 -33.39 7.58 -1.83
C GLN A 185 -34.46 7.11 -0.84
N LEU A 186 -34.99 8.04 -0.08
CA LEU A 186 -36.02 7.81 0.90
C LEU A 186 -37.34 8.49 0.45
N THR A 187 -38.42 7.72 0.38
CA THR A 187 -39.77 8.22 0.13
C THR A 187 -40.66 7.87 1.32
N VAL A 188 -41.31 8.86 1.88
CA VAL A 188 -42.23 8.69 3.02
C VAL A 188 -43.65 9.14 2.60
N GLU A 189 -44.57 8.21 2.65
CA GLU A 189 -45.99 8.47 2.43
C GLU A 189 -46.74 8.36 3.78
N SER A 190 -47.57 9.30 4.08
CA SER A 190 -48.43 9.27 5.29
C SER A 190 -49.90 9.20 4.93
N SER A 191 -50.66 8.38 5.63
CA SER A 191 -52.10 8.29 5.49
C SER A 191 -52.75 8.20 6.88
N ARG A 192 -53.84 8.93 7.07
CA ARG A 192 -54.61 8.91 8.33
C ARG A 192 -55.79 7.94 8.21
N GLN A 193 -55.90 7.02 9.15
CA GLN A 193 -57.00 6.08 9.25
C GLN A 193 -57.63 6.25 10.66
N GLY A 194 -58.68 7.03 10.75
CA GLY A 194 -59.30 7.36 12.03
C GLY A 194 -58.35 8.12 12.95
N ASN A 195 -58.04 7.55 14.12
CA ASN A 195 -57.11 8.13 15.09
C ASN A 195 -55.66 7.61 14.94
N SER A 196 -55.39 6.81 13.92
CA SER A 196 -54.08 6.26 13.64
C SER A 196 -53.43 6.91 12.42
N LEU A 197 -52.11 7.13 12.49
CA LEU A 197 -51.27 7.58 11.39
C LEU A 197 -50.48 6.37 10.85
N ARG A 198 -50.71 6.05 9.57
CA ARG A 198 -49.92 5.05 8.88
C ARG A 198 -48.80 5.74 8.09
N LEU A 199 -47.55 5.38 8.35
CA LEU A 199 -46.38 5.80 7.60
C LEU A 199 -45.92 4.62 6.72
N THR A 200 -45.76 4.87 5.42
CA THR A 200 -45.14 3.92 4.50
C THR A 200 -43.81 4.50 4.05
N VAL A 201 -42.74 3.83 4.42
CA VAL A 201 -41.37 4.23 4.10
C VAL A 201 -40.84 3.32 3.01
N ARG A 202 -40.40 3.89 1.89
CA ARG A 202 -39.70 3.18 0.83
C ARG A 202 -38.29 3.72 0.76
N VAL A 203 -37.32 2.80 0.81
CA VAL A 203 -35.90 3.12 0.65
C VAL A 203 -35.38 2.39 -0.58
N ARG A 204 -34.66 3.10 -1.43
CA ARG A 204 -34.03 2.54 -2.61
C ARG A 204 -32.59 3.01 -2.70
N ASP A 205 -31.69 2.07 -2.79
CA ASP A 205 -30.30 2.26 -3.15
C ASP A 205 -30.00 1.43 -4.40
N THR A 206 -29.19 1.97 -5.31
CA THR A 206 -28.87 1.31 -6.60
C THR A 206 -27.54 0.58 -6.57
N GLN A 207 -26.69 0.88 -5.59
CA GLN A 207 -25.32 0.34 -5.51
C GLN A 207 -25.12 -0.52 -4.27
N SER A 208 -25.61 -0.10 -3.11
CA SER A 208 -25.38 -0.80 -1.86
C SER A 208 -26.68 -1.21 -1.18
N PRO A 209 -26.72 -2.33 -0.41
CA PRO A 209 -27.89 -2.73 0.34
C PRO A 209 -28.11 -1.81 1.52
N VAL A 210 -29.36 -1.38 1.72
CA VAL A 210 -29.75 -0.62 2.91
C VAL A 210 -29.70 -1.53 4.14
N GLN A 211 -28.80 -1.25 5.08
CA GLN A 211 -28.60 -2.08 6.27
C GLN A 211 -29.53 -1.71 7.43
N LYS A 212 -29.92 -0.44 7.53
CA LYS A 212 -30.71 0.05 8.70
C LYS A 212 -31.59 1.23 8.30
N LEU A 213 -32.80 1.23 8.81
CA LEU A 213 -33.72 2.34 8.78
C LEU A 213 -34.15 2.66 10.21
N GLU A 214 -34.00 3.91 10.60
CA GLU A 214 -34.39 4.40 11.92
C GLU A 214 -35.46 5.48 11.77
N TYR A 215 -36.43 5.51 12.69
CA TYR A 215 -37.39 6.60 12.79
C TYR A 215 -37.40 7.14 14.21
N SER A 216 -37.68 8.41 14.34
CA SER A 216 -37.97 9.06 15.63
C SER A 216 -39.33 9.74 15.55
N ALA A 217 -40.19 9.42 16.47
CA ALA A 217 -41.45 10.14 16.70
C ALA A 217 -41.21 11.08 17.87
N ALA A 218 -40.94 12.36 17.58
CA ALA A 218 -40.93 13.39 18.61
C ALA A 218 -42.38 13.82 18.87
N GLY A 219 -42.84 13.67 20.11
CA GLY A 219 -44.06 14.26 20.62
C GLY A 219 -43.81 15.69 21.06
#